data_410bcc1bc5df75a95e7c50c9acba8172
#
_entry.id   410bcc1bc5df75a95e7c50c9acba8172
#
_cell.length_a   1.000
_cell.length_b   1.000
_cell.length_c   1.000
_cell.angle_alpha   90.00
_cell.angle_beta   90.00
_cell.angle_gamma   90.00
#
_symmetry.space_group_name_H-M   'P 1'
#
loop_
_entity.id
_entity.type
_entity.pdbx_description
1 polymer ?
#
loop_
_entity_poly.entity_id
_entity_poly.type
_entity_poly.pdbx_seq_one_letter_code
_entity_poly.pdbx_strand_id
1 'polypeptide(L)'
;MKIGLAAIASFAAVAALGFSGASGAAESSANPSAQEIVDHVIDSDPWGIAGAVVSAHAQLKDKHGTVSDLAFNGRSRRHDGPLSKSIVRFTAPADLAGAGFLQIQNRTSDDDRFLFLPELKRSRRISGNLRGNSFMGTDFSFADLDRRDFREGKPASKPEENIGKYICFHVDVASTRADSPYSHVELWVRKDNWLPLKMTMFDRAQVLVKTFTAQEVQRIGGHWYITKSHMIDHAQSHTTDLIIDSVTPSNDIPDDEFTVRNLEKL
;
A
#
# COMPACT_ATOMS: atom_id res chain seq x y z
N MET A 1 47.99 -16.33 23.94
CA MET A 1 48.33 -17.54 24.73
C MET A 1 47.19 -18.54 24.54
N LYS A 2 47.39 -19.47 23.63
CA LYS A 2 47.22 -20.93 23.74
C LYS A 2 45.77 -21.37 23.98
N ILE A 3 45.11 -21.98 23.03
CA ILE A 3 45.15 -23.35 22.43
C ILE A 3 44.17 -24.29 23.11
N GLY A 4 43.43 -25.03 22.29
CA GLY A 4 42.83 -26.33 22.53
C GLY A 4 41.52 -26.52 21.74
N LEU A 5 41.46 -26.97 20.61
CA LEU A 5 41.66 -28.14 19.73
C LEU A 5 41.45 -29.50 20.42
N ALA A 6 40.49 -30.25 19.90
CA ALA A 6 40.48 -31.72 19.69
C ALA A 6 39.00 -32.17 19.57
N ALA A 7 38.47 -32.63 18.50
CA ALA A 7 38.81 -33.75 17.58
C ALA A 7 38.18 -35.11 17.99
N ILE A 8 37.41 -35.70 17.07
CA ILE A 8 37.30 -37.06 16.56
C ILE A 8 36.49 -38.08 17.39
N ALA A 9 35.47 -38.69 16.85
CA ALA A 9 35.55 -40.00 16.22
C ALA A 9 34.21 -40.51 15.71
N SER A 10 34.30 -41.11 14.55
CA SER A 10 33.31 -41.91 13.79
C SER A 10 32.80 -43.14 14.55
N PHE A 11 31.58 -43.55 14.25
CA PHE A 11 31.28 -44.98 14.04
C PHE A 11 30.14 -45.13 13.02
N ALA A 12 30.41 -45.83 11.94
CA ALA A 12 29.51 -46.30 10.96
C ALA A 12 28.78 -47.55 11.43
N ALA A 13 27.50 -47.64 11.16
CA ALA A 13 26.80 -48.92 11.09
C ALA A 13 25.79 -48.86 9.95
N VAL A 14 26.06 -49.65 8.92
CA VAL A 14 25.20 -49.98 7.79
C VAL A 14 24.12 -50.95 8.28
N ALA A 15 22.86 -50.66 7.98
CA ALA A 15 21.82 -51.67 7.82
C ALA A 15 20.87 -51.21 6.71
N ALA A 16 20.95 -51.91 5.61
CA ALA A 16 19.97 -51.87 4.54
C ALA A 16 18.70 -52.58 4.95
N LEU A 17 17.55 -52.09 4.53
CA LEU A 17 16.42 -52.77 3.88
C LEU A 17 15.13 -51.93 4.03
N GLY A 18 14.47 -51.67 2.94
CA GLY A 18 13.09 -51.20 2.94
C GLY A 18 12.80 -50.18 1.86
N PHE A 19 12.78 -50.60 0.61
CA PHE A 19 12.11 -49.89 -0.47
C PHE A 19 10.62 -49.86 -0.17
N SER A 20 10.14 -48.74 0.37
CA SER A 20 8.72 -48.39 0.31
C SER A 20 8.63 -47.11 -0.48
N GLY A 21 8.13 -47.25 -1.68
CA GLY A 21 7.86 -46.12 -2.56
C GLY A 21 6.87 -45.16 -1.88
N ALA A 22 7.40 -44.15 -1.26
CA ALA A 22 6.61 -42.95 -1.00
C ALA A 22 6.61 -42.17 -2.34
N SER A 23 5.50 -42.31 -3.04
CA SER A 23 5.12 -41.39 -4.11
C SER A 23 5.19 -39.99 -3.51
N GLY A 24 6.31 -39.31 -3.74
CA GLY A 24 6.40 -37.86 -3.48
C GLY A 24 5.32 -37.22 -4.34
N ALA A 25 4.23 -36.86 -3.72
CA ALA A 25 3.35 -35.88 -4.31
C ALA A 25 4.25 -34.68 -4.63
N ALA A 26 4.51 -34.44 -5.91
CA ALA A 26 5.01 -33.19 -6.38
C ALA A 26 4.04 -32.16 -5.79
N GLU A 27 4.54 -31.29 -4.90
CA GLU A 27 3.82 -30.09 -4.53
C GLU A 27 3.55 -29.37 -5.86
N SER A 28 2.31 -29.50 -6.30
CA SER A 28 1.80 -28.74 -7.41
C SER A 28 2.03 -27.29 -6.98
N SER A 29 2.92 -26.60 -7.64
CA SER A 29 3.05 -25.15 -7.56
C SER A 29 1.82 -24.55 -8.23
N ALA A 30 0.66 -24.76 -7.62
CA ALA A 30 -0.57 -24.13 -8.04
C ALA A 30 -0.37 -22.63 -7.91
N ASN A 31 -0.71 -21.89 -8.94
CA ASN A 31 -0.71 -20.43 -8.87
C ASN A 31 -1.58 -20.03 -7.66
N PRO A 32 -1.18 -18.99 -6.90
CA PRO A 32 -1.95 -18.52 -5.77
C PRO A 32 -3.36 -18.13 -6.22
N SER A 33 -4.33 -18.34 -5.35
CA SER A 33 -5.70 -17.87 -5.57
C SER A 33 -5.75 -16.36 -5.65
N ALA A 34 -6.81 -15.80 -6.25
CA ALA A 34 -7.01 -14.35 -6.30
C ALA A 34 -7.02 -13.73 -4.88
N GLN A 35 -7.58 -14.43 -3.89
CA GLN A 35 -7.60 -13.96 -2.50
C GLN A 35 -6.19 -13.89 -1.92
N GLU A 36 -5.38 -14.93 -2.08
CA GLU A 36 -3.98 -14.93 -1.62
C GLU A 36 -3.16 -13.81 -2.26
N ILE A 37 -3.38 -13.52 -3.56
CA ILE A 37 -2.70 -12.41 -4.23
C ILE A 37 -3.07 -11.08 -3.58
N VAL A 38 -4.36 -10.84 -3.34
CA VAL A 38 -4.84 -9.61 -2.70
C VAL A 38 -4.33 -9.48 -1.27
N ASP A 39 -4.33 -10.57 -0.50
CA ASP A 39 -3.81 -10.60 0.87
C ASP A 39 -2.31 -10.26 0.89
N HIS A 40 -1.52 -10.82 -0.02
CA HIS A 40 -0.11 -10.46 -0.17
C HIS A 40 0.10 -8.97 -0.50
N VAL A 41 -0.69 -8.39 -1.39
CA VAL A 41 -0.63 -6.95 -1.71
C VAL A 41 -0.94 -6.10 -0.47
N ILE A 42 -1.97 -6.47 0.30
CA ILE A 42 -2.35 -5.76 1.52
C ILE A 42 -1.24 -5.86 2.58
N ASP A 43 -0.67 -7.05 2.77
CA ASP A 43 0.30 -7.32 3.82
C ASP A 43 1.72 -6.83 3.46
N SER A 44 2.08 -6.77 2.18
CA SER A 44 3.38 -6.29 1.71
C SER A 44 3.60 -4.80 1.95
N ASP A 45 2.51 -4.05 2.17
CA ASP A 45 2.55 -2.60 2.34
C ASP A 45 3.36 -1.88 1.25
N PRO A 46 2.95 -1.97 -0.01
CA PRO A 46 3.71 -1.45 -1.16
C PRO A 46 3.92 0.07 -1.12
N TRP A 47 3.16 0.76 -0.29
CA TRP A 47 3.31 2.19 -0.03
C TRP A 47 4.37 2.50 1.04
N GLY A 48 4.93 1.46 1.68
CA GLY A 48 6.00 1.57 2.63
C GLY A 48 5.71 2.36 3.89
N ILE A 49 4.45 2.43 4.25
CA ILE A 49 4.02 3.31 5.33
C ILE A 49 4.12 2.64 6.70
N ALA A 50 4.03 1.32 6.79
CA ALA A 50 4.03 0.64 8.07
C ALA A 50 5.42 0.54 8.69
N GLY A 51 5.70 1.35 9.70
CA GLY A 51 6.99 1.36 10.42
C GLY A 51 8.06 2.20 9.73
N ALA A 52 7.70 3.40 9.24
CA ALA A 52 8.64 4.29 8.57
C ALA A 52 8.38 5.77 8.86
N VAL A 53 9.41 6.57 8.68
CA VAL A 53 9.33 8.02 8.46
C VAL A 53 9.58 8.27 6.98
N VAL A 54 8.68 9.00 6.34
CA VAL A 54 8.67 9.23 4.89
C VAL A 54 8.67 10.74 4.62
N SER A 55 9.47 11.18 3.66
CA SER A 55 9.33 12.49 3.02
C SER A 55 8.92 12.26 1.57
N ALA A 56 7.95 13.02 1.10
CA ALA A 56 7.40 12.86 -0.24
C ALA A 56 6.88 14.18 -0.79
N HIS A 57 6.83 14.25 -2.10
CA HIS A 57 6.13 15.32 -2.82
C HIS A 57 5.24 14.74 -3.91
N ALA A 58 4.24 15.51 -4.32
CA ALA A 58 3.38 15.17 -5.43
C ALA A 58 3.29 16.34 -6.40
N GLN A 59 3.34 16.04 -7.69
CA GLN A 59 3.12 17.00 -8.76
C GLN A 59 1.77 16.71 -9.41
N LEU A 60 0.89 17.71 -9.39
CA LEU A 60 -0.45 17.63 -9.93
C LEU A 60 -0.51 18.39 -11.24
N LYS A 61 -1.16 17.85 -12.25
CA LYS A 61 -1.33 18.52 -13.54
C LYS A 61 -2.80 18.44 -13.94
N ASP A 62 -3.39 19.63 -14.13
CA ASP A 62 -4.77 19.76 -14.56
C ASP A 62 -4.93 19.61 -16.10
N LYS A 63 -6.20 19.58 -16.56
CA LYS A 63 -6.57 19.50 -17.98
C LYS A 63 -6.06 20.65 -18.84
N HIS A 64 -5.66 21.76 -18.26
CA HIS A 64 -5.11 22.94 -18.96
C HIS A 64 -3.57 22.92 -18.97
N GLY A 65 -2.97 21.93 -18.33
CA GLY A 65 -1.52 21.79 -18.20
C GLY A 65 -0.93 22.62 -17.06
N THR A 66 -1.76 23.21 -16.19
CA THR A 66 -1.29 23.89 -14.98
C THR A 66 -0.73 22.88 -14.03
N VAL A 67 0.47 23.16 -13.50
CA VAL A 67 1.16 22.29 -12.55
C VAL A 67 1.12 22.92 -11.18
N SER A 68 0.86 22.12 -10.16
CA SER A 68 0.97 22.47 -8.74
C SER A 68 1.67 21.36 -7.98
N ASP A 69 2.39 21.75 -6.93
CA ASP A 69 3.21 20.84 -6.14
C ASP A 69 2.69 20.77 -4.70
N LEU A 70 2.69 19.56 -4.14
CA LEU A 70 2.47 19.29 -2.72
C LEU A 70 3.74 18.70 -2.14
N ALA A 71 4.08 19.05 -0.90
CA ALA A 71 5.11 18.34 -0.15
C ALA A 71 4.60 17.97 1.24
N PHE A 72 5.00 16.81 1.73
CA PHE A 72 4.56 16.32 3.02
C PHE A 72 5.54 15.34 3.65
N ASN A 73 5.47 15.25 4.97
CA ASN A 73 6.15 14.24 5.76
C ASN A 73 5.12 13.29 6.38
N GLY A 74 5.43 12.01 6.35
CA GLY A 74 4.61 10.96 6.94
C GLY A 74 5.36 10.18 8.00
N ARG A 75 4.63 9.71 9.00
CA ARG A 75 5.11 8.74 9.98
C ARG A 75 4.08 7.66 10.13
N SER A 76 4.55 6.43 10.23
CA SER A 76 3.64 5.33 10.49
C SER A 76 4.29 4.23 11.30
N ARG A 77 3.44 3.45 11.95
CA ARG A 77 3.86 2.31 12.74
C ARG A 77 2.78 1.23 12.72
N ARG A 78 3.20 -0.03 12.76
CA ARG A 78 2.28 -1.15 13.00
C ARG A 78 1.77 -1.13 14.44
N HIS A 79 0.50 -1.49 14.65
CA HIS A 79 -0.08 -1.51 16.00
C HIS A 79 -0.87 -2.79 16.33
N ASP A 80 -1.39 -3.51 15.31
CA ASP A 80 -2.13 -4.75 15.51
C ASP A 80 -1.93 -5.66 14.28
N GLY A 81 -0.89 -6.50 14.34
CA GLY A 81 -0.50 -7.34 13.21
C GLY A 81 -0.15 -6.52 11.96
N PRO A 82 -0.86 -6.73 10.83
CA PRO A 82 -0.60 -5.97 9.60
C PRO A 82 -1.19 -4.55 9.62
N LEU A 83 -1.99 -4.20 10.64
CA LEU A 83 -2.63 -2.89 10.74
C LEU A 83 -1.65 -1.82 11.17
N SER A 84 -1.84 -0.60 10.66
CA SER A 84 -0.97 0.53 10.95
C SER A 84 -1.74 1.76 11.44
N LYS A 85 -1.01 2.63 12.13
CA LYS A 85 -1.37 4.02 12.37
C LYS A 85 -0.45 4.88 11.53
N SER A 86 -0.97 5.93 10.92
CA SER A 86 -0.16 6.85 10.13
C SER A 86 -0.63 8.29 10.33
N ILE A 87 0.34 9.20 10.32
CA ILE A 87 0.09 10.64 10.33
C ILE A 87 0.91 11.29 9.22
N VAL A 88 0.28 12.18 8.47
CA VAL A 88 0.90 12.97 7.40
C VAL A 88 0.78 14.45 7.75
N ARG A 89 1.84 15.22 7.49
CA ARG A 89 1.87 16.68 7.62
C ARG A 89 2.32 17.30 6.31
N PHE A 90 1.50 18.18 5.78
CA PHE A 90 1.83 18.96 4.60
C PHE A 90 2.77 20.10 4.96
N THR A 91 3.79 20.29 4.13
CA THR A 91 4.81 21.33 4.29
C THR A 91 4.76 22.37 3.17
N ALA A 92 4.17 22.02 2.04
CA ALA A 92 3.93 22.91 0.89
C ALA A 92 2.66 22.49 0.14
N PRO A 93 2.00 23.42 -0.57
CA PRO A 93 2.28 24.85 -0.62
C PRO A 93 1.92 25.58 0.69
N ALA A 94 2.16 26.88 0.75
CA ALA A 94 2.03 27.67 1.99
C ALA A 94 0.61 27.68 2.58
N ASP A 95 -0.42 27.61 1.73
CA ASP A 95 -1.83 27.53 2.12
C ASP A 95 -2.22 26.15 2.72
N LEU A 96 -1.48 25.11 2.42
CA LEU A 96 -1.65 23.77 2.99
C LEU A 96 -0.64 23.45 4.10
N ALA A 97 0.38 24.29 4.29
CA ALA A 97 1.39 24.05 5.32
C ALA A 97 0.76 23.92 6.70
N GLY A 98 1.11 22.84 7.42
CA GLY A 98 0.51 22.48 8.71
C GLY A 98 -0.80 21.66 8.62
N ALA A 99 -1.42 21.55 7.44
CA ALA A 99 -2.51 20.59 7.25
C ALA A 99 -2.03 19.17 7.57
N GLY A 100 -2.90 18.34 8.10
CA GLY A 100 -2.51 17.00 8.51
C GLY A 100 -3.61 15.98 8.31
N PHE A 101 -3.21 14.73 8.10
CA PHE A 101 -4.09 13.59 7.98
C PHE A 101 -3.63 12.48 8.91
N LEU A 102 -4.55 11.98 9.73
CA LEU A 102 -4.34 10.85 10.64
C LEU A 102 -5.22 9.70 10.18
N GLN A 103 -4.63 8.52 10.05
CA GLN A 103 -5.36 7.28 9.81
C GLN A 103 -4.95 6.25 10.86
N ILE A 104 -5.94 5.57 11.43
CA ILE A 104 -5.78 4.42 12.33
C ILE A 104 -6.58 3.29 11.73
N GLN A 105 -5.89 2.25 11.28
CA GLN A 105 -6.54 1.06 10.73
C GLN A 105 -7.14 0.22 11.84
N ASN A 106 -8.37 -0.22 11.66
CA ASN A 106 -9.10 -1.06 12.61
C ASN A 106 -9.39 -2.45 12.02
N ARG A 107 -9.43 -3.47 12.87
CA ARG A 107 -9.65 -4.86 12.44
C ARG A 107 -11.09 -5.14 12.01
N THR A 108 -12.06 -4.65 12.79
CA THR A 108 -13.47 -5.02 12.68
C THR A 108 -14.40 -3.86 12.38
N SER A 109 -13.94 -2.63 12.50
CA SER A 109 -14.67 -1.40 12.20
C SER A 109 -14.01 -0.62 11.06
N ASP A 110 -14.70 0.42 10.59
CA ASP A 110 -14.08 1.37 9.67
C ASP A 110 -12.85 2.01 10.31
N ASP A 111 -11.84 2.30 9.48
CA ASP A 111 -10.67 3.02 9.92
C ASP A 111 -11.04 4.41 10.44
N ASP A 112 -10.37 4.84 11.49
CA ASP A 112 -10.47 6.20 11.96
C ASP A 112 -9.59 7.10 11.10
N ARG A 113 -10.20 8.10 10.46
CA ARG A 113 -9.52 9.06 9.59
C ARG A 113 -9.91 10.46 10.00
N PHE A 114 -8.90 11.30 10.20
CA PHE A 114 -9.09 12.71 10.57
C PHE A 114 -8.24 13.59 9.67
N LEU A 115 -8.87 14.62 9.13
CA LEU A 115 -8.22 15.69 8.37
C LEU A 115 -8.20 16.94 9.23
N PHE A 116 -7.03 17.51 9.46
CA PHE A 116 -6.83 18.80 10.09
C PHE A 116 -6.48 19.86 9.06
N LEU A 117 -7.18 20.97 9.06
CA LEU A 117 -6.89 22.14 8.25
C LEU A 117 -6.60 23.32 9.18
N PRO A 118 -5.41 23.94 9.08
CA PRO A 118 -5.01 25.05 9.97
C PRO A 118 -6.00 26.22 9.97
N GLU A 119 -6.60 26.54 8.83
CA GLU A 119 -7.61 27.59 8.72
C GLU A 119 -8.84 27.34 9.59
N LEU A 120 -9.24 26.08 9.72
CA LEU A 120 -10.40 25.67 10.52
C LEU A 120 -10.05 25.47 12.00
N LYS A 121 -8.76 25.39 12.35
CA LYS A 121 -8.22 25.12 13.71
C LYS A 121 -8.85 23.92 14.41
N ARG A 122 -9.32 22.96 13.63
CA ARG A 122 -9.95 21.73 14.11
C ARG A 122 -9.82 20.61 13.11
N SER A 123 -9.80 19.39 13.61
CA SER A 123 -9.87 18.20 12.78
C SER A 123 -11.31 17.84 12.42
N ARG A 124 -11.47 17.19 11.28
CA ARG A 124 -12.72 16.63 10.78
C ARG A 124 -12.55 15.15 10.54
N ARG A 125 -13.47 14.34 11.03
CA ARG A 125 -13.50 12.91 10.70
C ARG A 125 -13.96 12.70 9.25
N ILE A 126 -13.25 11.85 8.53
CA ILE A 126 -13.57 11.44 7.17
C ILE A 126 -14.27 10.08 7.24
N SER A 127 -15.51 10.02 6.81
CA SER A 127 -16.31 8.79 6.85
C SER A 127 -17.36 8.78 5.73
N GLY A 128 -17.88 7.59 5.41
CA GLY A 128 -19.01 7.40 4.52
C GLY A 128 -18.85 8.10 3.17
N ASN A 129 -19.74 9.03 2.85
CA ASN A 129 -19.82 9.76 1.58
C ASN A 129 -18.60 10.64 1.25
N LEU A 130 -17.69 10.87 2.20
CA LEU A 130 -16.46 11.63 1.95
C LEU A 130 -15.33 10.76 1.40
N ARG A 131 -15.48 9.44 1.42
CA ARG A 131 -14.41 8.51 0.96
C ARG A 131 -14.04 8.71 -0.50
N GLY A 132 -15.00 9.02 -1.36
CA GLY A 132 -14.74 9.29 -2.78
C GLY A 132 -14.12 10.64 -3.09
N ASN A 133 -14.02 11.54 -2.09
CA ASN A 133 -13.43 12.86 -2.31
C ASN A 133 -11.92 12.77 -2.51
N SER A 134 -11.39 13.72 -3.30
CA SER A 134 -9.96 13.88 -3.52
C SER A 134 -9.20 14.08 -2.21
N PHE A 135 -8.06 13.41 -2.07
CA PHE A 135 -7.10 13.63 -0.99
C PHE A 135 -6.23 14.83 -1.31
N MET A 136 -6.53 15.97 -0.69
CA MET A 136 -5.78 17.21 -0.79
C MET A 136 -5.55 17.72 -2.23
N GLY A 137 -6.52 17.54 -3.10
CA GLY A 137 -6.46 17.97 -4.49
C GLY A 137 -5.77 16.99 -5.45
N THR A 138 -5.17 15.91 -4.93
CA THR A 138 -4.57 14.84 -5.75
C THR A 138 -5.65 13.98 -6.43
N ASP A 139 -5.23 13.16 -7.38
CA ASP A 139 -6.13 12.15 -8.00
C ASP A 139 -6.34 10.91 -7.13
N PHE A 140 -5.65 10.83 -6.01
CA PHE A 140 -5.98 9.86 -4.97
C PHE A 140 -7.20 10.34 -4.19
N SER A 141 -8.13 9.44 -3.93
CA SER A 141 -9.26 9.67 -3.02
C SER A 141 -8.97 9.08 -1.64
N PHE A 142 -9.77 9.45 -0.64
CA PHE A 142 -9.67 8.78 0.68
C PHE A 142 -9.98 7.28 0.58
N ALA A 143 -10.75 6.84 -0.41
CA ALA A 143 -10.99 5.42 -0.66
C ALA A 143 -9.75 4.69 -1.17
N ASP A 144 -8.91 5.34 -1.98
CA ASP A 144 -7.67 4.76 -2.51
C ASP A 144 -6.64 4.50 -1.40
N LEU A 145 -6.77 5.20 -0.26
CA LEU A 145 -5.95 4.99 0.92
C LEU A 145 -6.49 3.89 1.85
N ASP A 146 -7.63 3.28 1.49
CA ASP A 146 -8.35 2.31 2.33
C ASP A 146 -8.17 0.88 1.81
N ARG A 147 -7.40 0.08 2.53
CA ARG A 147 -7.16 -1.33 2.19
C ARG A 147 -8.38 -2.23 2.38
N ARG A 148 -9.42 -1.76 3.08
CA ARG A 148 -10.62 -2.58 3.35
C ARG A 148 -11.42 -2.89 2.10
N ASP A 149 -11.47 -2.01 1.12
CA ASP A 149 -12.17 -2.27 -0.13
C ASP A 149 -11.58 -3.50 -0.84
N PHE A 150 -10.27 -3.70 -0.74
CA PHE A 150 -9.60 -4.89 -1.24
C PHE A 150 -9.82 -6.11 -0.34
N ARG A 151 -9.75 -5.95 0.98
CA ARG A 151 -9.92 -7.04 1.95
C ARG A 151 -11.33 -7.61 1.97
N GLU A 152 -12.35 -6.76 1.86
CA GLU A 152 -13.77 -7.14 1.87
C GLU A 152 -14.29 -7.42 0.46
N GLY A 153 -13.54 -7.10 -0.60
CA GLY A 153 -13.91 -7.31 -1.98
C GLY A 153 -14.02 -8.78 -2.36
N LYS A 154 -14.51 -9.04 -3.55
CA LYS A 154 -14.58 -10.39 -4.14
C LYS A 154 -13.56 -10.49 -5.27
N PRO A 155 -12.36 -11.03 -4.99
CA PRO A 155 -11.33 -11.15 -6.00
C PRO A 155 -11.59 -12.34 -6.94
N ALA A 156 -11.28 -12.15 -8.21
CA ALA A 156 -11.31 -13.17 -9.26
C ALA A 156 -10.03 -13.09 -10.10
N SER A 157 -9.38 -14.24 -10.30
CA SER A 157 -8.20 -14.31 -11.17
C SER A 157 -8.58 -14.11 -12.62
N LYS A 158 -7.75 -13.35 -13.33
CA LYS A 158 -7.75 -13.21 -14.78
C LYS A 158 -6.47 -13.82 -15.37
N PRO A 159 -6.36 -14.00 -16.70
CA PRO A 159 -5.11 -14.44 -17.32
C PRO A 159 -3.96 -13.51 -16.94
N GLU A 160 -2.80 -14.11 -16.67
CA GLU A 160 -1.57 -13.37 -16.38
C GLU A 160 -1.21 -12.46 -17.55
N GLU A 161 -0.68 -11.29 -17.24
CA GLU A 161 -0.24 -10.30 -18.24
C GLU A 161 1.14 -9.75 -17.91
N ASN A 162 1.82 -9.26 -18.94
CA ASN A 162 3.09 -8.57 -18.79
C ASN A 162 2.88 -7.07 -18.65
N ILE A 163 3.43 -6.48 -17.58
CA ILE A 163 3.58 -5.03 -17.44
C ILE A 163 5.06 -4.70 -17.67
N GLY A 164 5.36 -4.19 -18.85
CA GLY A 164 6.75 -4.03 -19.29
C GLY A 164 7.46 -5.38 -19.36
N LYS A 165 8.55 -5.53 -18.61
CA LYS A 165 9.35 -6.77 -18.54
C LYS A 165 8.89 -7.74 -17.44
N TYR A 166 7.89 -7.39 -16.64
CA TYR A 166 7.48 -8.16 -15.48
C TYR A 166 6.21 -8.96 -15.77
N ILE A 167 6.24 -10.25 -15.45
CA ILE A 167 5.05 -11.10 -15.45
C ILE A 167 4.23 -10.77 -14.20
N CYS A 168 2.96 -10.47 -14.38
CA CYS A 168 2.05 -10.10 -13.31
C CYS A 168 0.88 -11.07 -13.21
N PHE A 169 0.46 -11.36 -11.98
CA PHE A 169 -0.87 -11.83 -11.73
C PHE A 169 -1.85 -10.71 -12.09
N HIS A 170 -2.96 -11.05 -12.73
CA HIS A 170 -4.05 -10.13 -13.00
C HIS A 170 -5.27 -10.54 -12.18
N VAL A 171 -5.76 -9.65 -11.34
CA VAL A 171 -6.88 -9.90 -10.43
C VAL A 171 -7.89 -8.79 -10.57
N ASP A 172 -9.17 -9.16 -10.68
CA ASP A 172 -10.31 -8.26 -10.65
C ASP A 172 -10.98 -8.37 -9.26
N VAL A 173 -11.09 -7.26 -8.54
CA VAL A 173 -11.67 -7.20 -7.20
C VAL A 173 -12.98 -6.43 -7.25
N ALA A 174 -14.11 -7.14 -7.26
CA ALA A 174 -15.42 -6.53 -7.19
C ALA A 174 -15.68 -5.95 -5.80
N SER A 175 -16.13 -4.71 -5.72
CA SER A 175 -16.45 -4.06 -4.45
C SER A 175 -17.74 -4.61 -3.86
N THR A 176 -17.72 -4.93 -2.57
CA THR A 176 -18.91 -5.33 -1.79
C THR A 176 -19.50 -4.16 -1.00
N ARG A 177 -18.81 -3.04 -0.92
CA ARG A 177 -19.18 -1.89 -0.10
C ARG A 177 -20.07 -0.91 -0.87
N ALA A 178 -21.21 -0.56 -0.29
CA ALA A 178 -22.14 0.41 -0.90
C ALA A 178 -21.54 1.84 -0.98
N ASP A 179 -20.63 2.18 -0.04
CA ASP A 179 -19.97 3.48 0.04
C ASP A 179 -18.64 3.56 -0.74
N SER A 180 -18.22 2.49 -1.42
CA SER A 180 -17.11 2.53 -2.35
C SER A 180 -17.45 3.35 -3.60
N PRO A 181 -16.58 4.26 -4.05
CA PRO A 181 -16.78 4.96 -5.33
C PRO A 181 -16.63 4.02 -6.53
N TYR A 182 -16.05 2.84 -6.33
CA TYR A 182 -15.76 1.88 -7.38
C TYR A 182 -16.73 0.69 -7.38
N SER A 183 -17.04 0.18 -8.57
CA SER A 183 -17.69 -1.11 -8.74
C SER A 183 -16.70 -2.25 -8.60
N HIS A 184 -15.53 -2.08 -9.18
CA HIS A 184 -14.41 -3.01 -9.09
C HIS A 184 -13.08 -2.31 -9.39
N VAL A 185 -11.99 -2.99 -9.04
CA VAL A 185 -10.61 -2.57 -9.32
C VAL A 185 -9.86 -3.76 -9.90
N GLU A 186 -9.22 -3.56 -11.04
CA GLU A 186 -8.28 -4.54 -11.58
C GLU A 186 -6.86 -4.23 -11.14
N LEU A 187 -6.10 -5.26 -10.75
CA LEU A 187 -4.73 -5.16 -10.26
C LEU A 187 -3.80 -6.04 -11.11
N TRP A 188 -2.65 -5.50 -11.46
CA TRP A 188 -1.52 -6.25 -12.03
C TRP A 188 -0.40 -6.30 -11.00
N VAL A 189 -0.21 -7.46 -10.41
CA VAL A 189 0.68 -7.69 -9.26
C VAL A 189 1.89 -8.50 -9.69
N ARG A 190 3.09 -7.99 -9.46
CA ARG A 190 4.34 -8.68 -9.79
C ARG A 190 4.45 -10.01 -9.04
N LYS A 191 4.81 -11.07 -9.77
CA LYS A 191 4.94 -12.42 -9.22
C LYS A 191 6.12 -12.58 -8.25
N ASP A 192 7.17 -11.78 -8.41
CA ASP A 192 8.42 -11.93 -7.67
C ASP A 192 8.47 -11.15 -6.35
N ASN A 193 7.60 -10.18 -6.16
CA ASN A 193 7.64 -9.31 -4.97
C ASN A 193 6.29 -8.73 -4.50
N TRP A 194 5.19 -9.17 -5.10
CA TRP A 194 3.81 -8.82 -4.74
C TRP A 194 3.45 -7.34 -4.88
N LEU A 195 4.27 -6.53 -5.58
CA LEU A 195 3.96 -5.13 -5.80
C LEU A 195 2.92 -4.96 -6.92
N PRO A 196 1.88 -4.14 -6.70
CA PRO A 196 0.99 -3.73 -7.77
C PRO A 196 1.71 -2.74 -8.69
N LEU A 197 1.89 -3.11 -9.96
CA LEU A 197 2.50 -2.23 -10.97
C LEU A 197 1.46 -1.35 -11.67
N LYS A 198 0.24 -1.83 -11.77
CA LYS A 198 -0.87 -1.12 -12.39
C LYS A 198 -2.16 -1.44 -11.65
N MET A 199 -3.04 -0.46 -11.52
CA MET A 199 -4.43 -0.65 -11.11
C MET A 199 -5.34 0.19 -12.01
N THR A 200 -6.51 -0.33 -12.33
CA THR A 200 -7.57 0.40 -13.02
C THR A 200 -8.84 0.35 -12.18
N MET A 201 -9.46 1.51 -11.97
CA MET A 201 -10.63 1.65 -11.13
C MET A 201 -11.84 2.00 -12.02
N PHE A 202 -12.93 1.29 -11.80
CA PHE A 202 -14.18 1.45 -12.56
C PHE A 202 -15.29 1.93 -11.64
N ASP A 203 -16.07 2.89 -12.10
CA ASP A 203 -17.21 3.40 -11.36
C ASP A 203 -18.41 2.42 -11.37
N ARG A 204 -19.53 2.82 -10.76
CA ARG A 204 -20.77 2.01 -10.73
C ARG A 204 -21.41 1.81 -12.10
N ALA A 205 -21.09 2.65 -13.08
CA ALA A 205 -21.52 2.50 -14.48
C ALA A 205 -20.54 1.67 -15.31
N GLN A 206 -19.53 1.05 -14.69
CA GLN A 206 -18.48 0.26 -15.34
C GLN A 206 -17.59 1.10 -16.27
N VAL A 207 -17.51 2.40 -16.02
CA VAL A 207 -16.60 3.29 -16.76
C VAL A 207 -15.26 3.35 -16.04
N LEU A 208 -14.16 3.24 -16.81
CA LEU A 208 -12.82 3.45 -16.30
C LEU A 208 -12.66 4.91 -15.86
N VAL A 209 -12.48 5.12 -14.55
CA VAL A 209 -12.37 6.46 -13.98
C VAL A 209 -10.96 6.81 -13.53
N LYS A 210 -10.14 5.82 -13.12
CA LYS A 210 -8.76 6.08 -12.73
C LYS A 210 -7.82 4.98 -13.19
N THR A 211 -6.57 5.36 -13.43
CA THR A 211 -5.46 4.43 -13.66
C THR A 211 -4.28 4.81 -12.78
N PHE A 212 -3.82 3.86 -11.97
CA PHE A 212 -2.58 3.94 -11.21
C PHE A 212 -1.49 3.15 -11.93
N THR A 213 -0.25 3.67 -11.91
CA THR A 213 0.93 2.99 -12.43
C THR A 213 2.13 3.23 -11.51
N ALA A 214 2.80 2.17 -11.07
CA ALA A 214 4.09 2.26 -10.42
C ALA A 214 5.17 2.53 -11.48
N GLN A 215 5.82 3.68 -11.39
CA GLN A 215 6.86 4.08 -12.34
C GLN A 215 8.26 3.68 -11.88
N GLU A 216 8.54 3.81 -10.57
CA GLU A 216 9.80 3.42 -9.98
C GLU A 216 9.58 2.57 -8.73
N VAL A 217 10.43 1.55 -8.59
CA VAL A 217 10.39 0.62 -7.47
C VAL A 217 11.80 0.44 -6.94
N GLN A 218 11.98 0.59 -5.65
CA GLN A 218 13.29 0.44 -4.99
C GLN A 218 13.20 -0.53 -3.82
N ARG A 219 14.34 -1.15 -3.48
CA ARG A 219 14.47 -1.99 -2.30
C ARG A 219 15.24 -1.24 -1.21
N ILE A 220 14.57 -0.94 -0.10
CA ILE A 220 15.10 -0.16 1.02
C ILE A 220 14.94 -0.98 2.30
N GLY A 221 16.03 -1.20 3.05
CA GLY A 221 15.96 -1.98 4.28
C GLY A 221 15.45 -3.41 4.12
N GLY A 222 15.63 -4.00 2.92
CA GLY A 222 15.14 -5.34 2.62
C GLY A 222 13.71 -5.41 2.07
N HIS A 223 12.94 -4.34 2.14
CA HIS A 223 11.56 -4.25 1.66
C HIS A 223 11.47 -3.52 0.32
N TRP A 224 10.47 -3.88 -0.49
CA TRP A 224 10.21 -3.24 -1.76
C TRP A 224 9.22 -2.08 -1.58
N TYR A 225 9.51 -0.94 -2.21
CA TYR A 225 8.68 0.27 -2.18
C TYR A 225 8.43 0.80 -3.59
N ILE A 226 7.24 1.30 -3.83
CA ILE A 226 6.94 2.12 -5.00
C ILE A 226 7.40 3.54 -4.67
N THR A 227 8.54 3.97 -5.24
CA THR A 227 9.12 5.29 -4.96
C THR A 227 8.65 6.37 -5.91
N LYS A 228 8.08 5.98 -7.05
CA LYS A 228 7.37 6.91 -7.94
C LYS A 228 6.14 6.23 -8.52
N SER A 229 5.02 6.91 -8.44
CA SER A 229 3.76 6.45 -9.01
C SER A 229 3.04 7.56 -9.76
N HIS A 230 2.21 7.16 -10.70
CA HIS A 230 1.40 8.04 -11.53
C HIS A 230 -0.06 7.63 -11.42
N MET A 231 -0.92 8.57 -11.09
CA MET A 231 -2.37 8.40 -11.07
C MET A 231 -2.99 9.31 -12.14
N ILE A 232 -3.90 8.75 -12.92
CA ILE A 232 -4.70 9.49 -13.89
C ILE A 232 -6.15 9.45 -13.43
N ASP A 233 -6.78 10.60 -13.30
CA ASP A 233 -8.24 10.74 -13.24
C ASP A 233 -8.76 11.02 -14.66
N HIS A 234 -9.37 10.00 -15.26
CA HIS A 234 -9.88 10.08 -16.64
C HIS A 234 -11.10 11.00 -16.74
N ALA A 235 -11.91 11.09 -15.68
CA ALA A 235 -13.12 11.92 -15.68
C ALA A 235 -12.78 13.41 -15.63
N GLN A 236 -11.70 13.77 -14.92
CA GLN A 236 -11.28 15.15 -14.78
C GLN A 236 -10.14 15.55 -15.75
N SER A 237 -9.53 14.57 -16.44
CA SER A 237 -8.32 14.76 -17.25
C SER A 237 -7.20 15.39 -16.44
N HIS A 238 -7.02 14.90 -15.24
CA HIS A 238 -6.06 15.35 -14.24
C HIS A 238 -5.07 14.23 -13.93
N THR A 239 -3.83 14.57 -13.56
CA THR A 239 -2.82 13.58 -13.19
C THR A 239 -2.07 13.98 -11.94
N THR A 240 -1.67 12.98 -11.14
CA THR A 240 -0.79 13.15 -9.99
C THR A 240 0.40 12.21 -10.10
N ASP A 241 1.60 12.78 -10.11
CA ASP A 241 2.85 12.06 -9.88
C ASP A 241 3.19 12.14 -8.39
N LEU A 242 3.25 11.01 -7.71
CA LEU A 242 3.69 10.92 -6.30
C LEU A 242 5.09 10.37 -6.25
N ILE A 243 6.01 11.13 -5.62
CA ILE A 243 7.42 10.80 -5.48
C ILE A 243 7.76 10.68 -4.00
N ILE A 244 8.34 9.57 -3.60
CA ILE A 244 8.88 9.35 -2.26
C ILE A 244 10.36 9.78 -2.29
N ASP A 245 10.68 10.86 -1.59
CA ASP A 245 12.03 11.42 -1.53
C ASP A 245 12.93 10.62 -0.61
N SER A 246 12.38 10.16 0.52
CA SER A 246 13.09 9.32 1.47
C SER A 246 12.15 8.41 2.26
N VAL A 247 12.66 7.22 2.58
CA VAL A 247 12.03 6.28 3.52
C VAL A 247 13.06 5.89 4.55
N THR A 248 12.77 6.14 5.81
CA THR A 248 13.60 5.70 6.94
C THR A 248 12.79 4.72 7.77
N PRO A 249 13.09 3.41 7.72
CA PRO A 249 12.42 2.44 8.58
C PRO A 249 12.57 2.81 10.06
N SER A 250 11.46 2.78 10.79
CA SER A 250 11.43 3.13 12.23
C SER A 250 10.27 2.40 12.90
N ASN A 251 10.59 1.62 13.93
CA ASN A 251 9.58 0.94 14.75
C ASN A 251 9.32 1.66 16.09
N ASP A 252 10.09 2.71 16.38
CA ASP A 252 10.11 3.36 17.70
C ASP A 252 9.30 4.68 17.75
N ILE A 253 8.40 4.89 16.79
CA ILE A 253 7.57 6.09 16.77
C ILE A 253 6.54 5.98 17.91
N PRO A 254 6.50 6.95 18.84
CA PRO A 254 5.60 6.89 20.00
C PRO A 254 4.11 6.88 19.61
N ASP A 255 3.29 6.19 20.39
CA ASP A 255 1.85 6.07 20.13
C ASP A 255 1.10 7.40 20.22
N ASP A 256 1.54 8.32 21.04
CA ASP A 256 0.95 9.64 21.22
C ASP A 256 1.13 10.54 19.96
N GLU A 257 2.01 10.18 19.04
CA GLU A 257 2.08 10.83 17.74
C GLU A 257 0.82 10.58 16.88
N PHE A 258 0.16 9.44 17.06
CA PHE A 258 -1.01 9.05 16.28
C PHE A 258 -2.33 9.41 17.00
N THR A 259 -2.45 10.64 17.43
CA THR A 259 -3.64 11.15 18.12
C THR A 259 -4.21 12.39 17.44
N VAL A 260 -5.52 12.60 17.57
CA VAL A 260 -6.17 13.83 17.10
C VAL A 260 -5.55 15.05 17.76
N ARG A 261 -5.20 14.95 19.05
CA ARG A 261 -4.52 16.03 19.78
C ARG A 261 -3.17 16.40 19.15
N ASN A 262 -2.39 15.41 18.71
CA ASN A 262 -1.11 15.68 18.03
C ASN A 262 -1.35 16.19 16.60
N LEU A 263 -2.40 15.67 15.93
CA LEU A 263 -2.79 16.15 14.60
C LEU A 263 -3.13 17.65 14.59
N GLU A 264 -3.69 18.18 15.68
CA GLU A 264 -4.10 19.58 15.81
C GLU A 264 -2.99 20.53 16.31
N LYS A 265 -1.81 20.01 16.65
CA LYS A 265 -0.65 20.85 16.94
C LYS A 265 -0.05 21.39 15.65
N LEU A 266 0.19 22.68 15.62
CA LEU A 266 0.91 23.38 14.55
C LEU A 266 2.40 23.39 14.82
#